data_c738f23cb440ca640a465b9819be59f4
#
_entry.id   c738f23cb440ca640a465b9819be59f4
#
_cell.length_a   1.000
_cell.length_b   1.000
_cell.length_c   1.000
_cell.angle_alpha   90.00
_cell.angle_beta   90.00
_cell.angle_gamma   90.00
#
_symmetry.space_group_name_H-M   'P 1'
#
loop_
_entity.id
_entity.type
_entity.pdbx_description
1 polymer ?
#
loop_
_entity_poly.entity_id
_entity_poly.type
_entity_poly.pdbx_seq_one_letter_code
_entity_poly.pdbx_strand_id
1 'polypeptide(L)'
;MRHTLCAGLLLPALLTAALPLRAAVPPPGIQSGDLVFRDGGEAISDIVRSIDNSGFSHVGIVDITPEGTYVIHATPQEHPGGISGVNRDPLDFFIEHAKDGQVAWYAVQADSENHHRARDNAIARLGTPFSINPQDGLYCTQLAADAWQSAGITIITGKTRLSLPLAEEPLILPENITRSPQLRRIP
;
A
#
# COMPACT_ATOMS: atom_id res chain seq x y z
N MET A 1 -36.43 -61.32 -32.07
CA MET A 1 -35.48 -60.27 -32.38
C MET A 1 -35.99 -58.99 -31.79
N ARG A 2 -35.41 -58.52 -30.65
CA ARG A 2 -35.79 -57.26 -29.99
C ARG A 2 -34.58 -56.28 -30.12
N HIS A 3 -34.76 -55.21 -30.85
CA HIS A 3 -33.78 -54.13 -31.00
C HIS A 3 -33.93 -53.13 -29.84
N THR A 4 -32.96 -53.03 -29.00
CA THR A 4 -32.88 -52.04 -27.91
C THR A 4 -32.14 -50.81 -28.48
N LEU A 5 -32.84 -49.70 -28.63
CA LEU A 5 -32.24 -48.39 -28.97
C LEU A 5 -31.68 -47.79 -27.68
N CYS A 6 -30.37 -47.59 -27.64
CA CYS A 6 -29.71 -46.77 -26.63
C CYS A 6 -29.78 -45.29 -27.09
N ALA A 7 -30.60 -44.49 -26.41
CA ALA A 7 -30.59 -43.05 -26.54
C ALA A 7 -29.44 -42.44 -25.73
N GLY A 8 -28.42 -41.96 -26.41
CA GLY A 8 -27.32 -41.23 -25.79
C GLY A 8 -27.75 -39.81 -25.41
N LEU A 9 -27.77 -39.50 -24.11
CA LEU A 9 -27.96 -38.13 -23.63
C LEU A 9 -26.67 -37.35 -23.84
N LEU A 10 -26.69 -36.39 -24.77
CA LEU A 10 -25.63 -35.35 -24.91
C LEU A 10 -25.90 -34.26 -23.85
N LEU A 11 -25.10 -34.20 -22.79
CA LEU A 11 -25.10 -33.07 -21.88
C LEU A 11 -24.36 -31.88 -22.58
N PRO A 12 -24.98 -30.67 -22.63
CA PRO A 12 -24.27 -29.50 -23.10
C PRO A 12 -23.19 -29.08 -22.07
N ALA A 13 -21.94 -29.02 -22.49
CA ALA A 13 -20.87 -28.45 -21.69
C ALA A 13 -21.11 -26.94 -21.60
N LEU A 14 -21.49 -26.44 -20.42
CA LEU A 14 -21.48 -25.00 -20.13
C LEU A 14 -20.04 -24.52 -20.08
N LEU A 15 -19.62 -23.83 -21.14
CA LEU A 15 -18.38 -23.10 -21.19
C LEU A 15 -18.55 -21.83 -20.33
N THR A 16 -18.15 -21.88 -19.04
CA THR A 16 -18.07 -20.67 -18.19
C THR A 16 -16.87 -19.86 -18.67
N ALA A 17 -17.13 -18.81 -19.43
CA ALA A 17 -16.13 -17.80 -19.76
C ALA A 17 -15.73 -17.08 -18.46
N ALA A 18 -14.53 -17.38 -17.95
CA ALA A 18 -13.93 -16.61 -16.88
C ALA A 18 -13.66 -15.20 -17.42
N LEU A 19 -14.37 -14.20 -16.91
CA LEU A 19 -14.04 -12.80 -17.18
C LEU A 19 -12.64 -12.54 -16.63
N PRO A 20 -11.73 -11.90 -17.40
CA PRO A 20 -10.42 -11.54 -16.88
C PRO A 20 -10.62 -10.59 -15.69
N LEU A 21 -10.07 -10.95 -14.54
CA LEU A 21 -9.99 -10.07 -13.39
C LEU A 21 -9.16 -8.85 -13.83
N ARG A 22 -9.80 -7.69 -13.90
CA ARG A 22 -9.13 -6.46 -14.31
C ARG A 22 -8.28 -5.99 -13.14
N ALA A 23 -6.96 -5.93 -13.35
CA ALA A 23 -6.04 -5.39 -12.34
C ALA A 23 -6.41 -3.96 -11.95
N ALA A 24 -6.29 -3.62 -10.68
CA ALA A 24 -6.55 -2.27 -10.18
C ALA A 24 -5.59 -1.27 -10.84
N VAL A 25 -6.14 -0.12 -11.21
CA VAL A 25 -5.41 0.97 -11.85
C VAL A 25 -5.57 2.22 -10.99
N PRO A 26 -4.49 2.95 -10.69
CA PRO A 26 -4.59 4.20 -9.96
C PRO A 26 -5.38 5.25 -10.76
N PRO A 27 -6.03 6.21 -10.09
CA PRO A 27 -6.76 7.28 -10.77
C PRO A 27 -5.82 8.14 -11.63
N PRO A 28 -6.38 8.84 -12.66
CA PRO A 28 -5.60 9.75 -13.47
C PRO A 28 -4.88 10.82 -12.64
N GLY A 29 -3.60 11.07 -12.96
CA GLY A 29 -2.76 12.05 -12.27
C GLY A 29 -1.96 11.47 -11.10
N ILE A 30 -2.05 10.16 -10.85
CA ILE A 30 -1.12 9.44 -9.98
C ILE A 30 0.03 8.89 -10.81
N GLN A 31 1.24 9.01 -10.28
CA GLN A 31 2.47 8.53 -10.90
C GLN A 31 3.32 7.74 -9.88
N SER A 32 4.38 7.08 -10.35
CA SER A 32 5.33 6.41 -9.45
C SER A 32 5.93 7.42 -8.47
N GLY A 33 6.06 7.03 -7.19
CA GLY A 33 6.49 7.92 -6.12
C GLY A 33 5.33 8.54 -5.34
N ASP A 34 4.14 8.68 -5.93
CA ASP A 34 2.95 9.15 -5.21
C ASP A 34 2.54 8.18 -4.09
N LEU A 35 1.62 8.63 -3.24
CA LEU A 35 1.23 7.89 -2.04
C LEU A 35 -0.19 7.35 -2.16
N VAL A 36 -0.37 6.14 -1.66
CA VAL A 36 -1.67 5.51 -1.44
C VAL A 36 -1.84 5.16 0.02
N PHE A 37 -2.96 5.58 0.61
CA PHE A 37 -3.31 5.32 2.01
C PHE A 37 -4.44 4.33 2.09
N ARG A 38 -4.45 3.52 3.16
CA ARG A 38 -5.57 2.65 3.52
C ARG A 38 -5.82 2.67 5.03
N ASP A 39 -7.00 2.28 5.45
CA ASP A 39 -7.26 1.79 6.79
C ASP A 39 -7.02 0.28 6.78
N GLY A 40 -5.95 -0.18 7.43
CA GLY A 40 -5.56 -1.59 7.46
C GLY A 40 -6.32 -2.37 8.53
N GLY A 41 -6.29 -3.71 8.40
CA GLY A 41 -6.89 -4.64 9.36
C GLY A 41 -5.93 -5.18 10.41
N GLU A 42 -4.65 -4.83 10.37
CA GLU A 42 -3.63 -5.34 11.27
C GLU A 42 -3.80 -4.76 12.69
N ALA A 43 -3.35 -5.50 13.71
CA ALA A 43 -3.47 -5.07 15.11
C ALA A 43 -2.84 -3.69 15.39
N ILE A 44 -1.73 -3.36 14.72
CA ILE A 44 -1.10 -2.04 14.82
C ILE A 44 -2.00 -0.93 14.27
N SER A 45 -2.86 -1.24 13.29
CA SER A 45 -3.80 -0.29 12.70
C SER A 45 -4.83 0.22 13.71
N ASP A 46 -5.26 -0.62 14.66
CA ASP A 46 -6.18 -0.21 15.73
C ASP A 46 -5.53 0.81 16.66
N ILE A 47 -4.24 0.64 16.96
CA ILE A 47 -3.48 1.59 17.78
C ILE A 47 -3.36 2.92 17.02
N VAL A 48 -2.93 2.88 15.75
CA VAL A 48 -2.81 4.10 14.93
C VAL A 48 -4.13 4.84 14.86
N ARG A 49 -5.24 4.15 14.56
CA ARG A 49 -6.58 4.76 14.49
C ARG A 49 -7.04 5.42 15.77
N SER A 50 -6.60 4.91 16.93
CA SER A 50 -6.98 5.50 18.22
C SER A 50 -6.37 6.87 18.49
N ILE A 51 -5.35 7.26 17.73
CA ILE A 51 -4.53 8.45 17.94
C ILE A 51 -4.36 9.33 16.69
N ASP A 52 -4.64 8.80 15.51
CA ASP A 52 -4.54 9.48 14.21
C ASP A 52 -5.92 9.92 13.73
N ASN A 53 -6.05 11.18 13.32
CA ASN A 53 -7.32 11.76 12.88
C ASN A 53 -7.49 11.77 11.36
N SER A 54 -6.56 11.19 10.59
CA SER A 54 -6.65 11.16 9.13
C SER A 54 -7.68 10.15 8.61
N GLY A 55 -8.04 9.16 9.44
CA GLY A 55 -8.87 8.02 9.05
C GLY A 55 -8.08 6.90 8.38
N PHE A 56 -6.74 7.00 8.36
CA PHE A 56 -5.85 5.99 7.78
C PHE A 56 -4.93 5.41 8.84
N SER A 57 -4.51 4.17 8.65
CA SER A 57 -3.54 3.51 9.51
C SER A 57 -2.29 3.06 8.77
N HIS A 58 -2.30 3.13 7.44
CA HIS A 58 -1.22 2.62 6.60
C HIS A 58 -1.03 3.46 5.33
N VAL A 59 0.21 3.48 4.83
CA VAL A 59 0.60 4.19 3.61
C VAL A 59 1.63 3.38 2.84
N GLY A 60 1.58 3.48 1.51
CA GLY A 60 2.61 2.97 0.61
C GLY A 60 2.95 3.96 -0.50
N ILE A 61 4.06 3.71 -1.15
CA ILE A 61 4.58 4.47 -2.29
C ILE A 61 4.19 3.71 -3.56
N VAL A 62 3.55 4.40 -4.49
CA VAL A 62 3.11 3.83 -5.77
C VAL A 62 4.31 3.57 -6.68
N ASP A 63 4.33 2.40 -7.33
CA ASP A 63 5.30 2.02 -8.35
C ASP A 63 4.59 1.49 -9.59
N ILE A 64 4.49 2.31 -10.63
CA ILE A 64 3.85 1.99 -11.92
C ILE A 64 4.91 1.52 -12.89
N THR A 65 4.73 0.31 -13.42
CA THR A 65 5.62 -0.32 -14.40
C THR A 65 4.82 -0.85 -15.60
N PRO A 66 5.47 -1.24 -16.70
CA PRO A 66 4.79 -1.88 -17.82
C PRO A 66 4.07 -3.18 -17.45
N GLU A 67 4.53 -3.88 -16.39
CA GLU A 67 3.97 -5.15 -15.91
C GLU A 67 2.76 -4.94 -15.01
N GLY A 68 2.57 -3.74 -14.45
CA GLY A 68 1.45 -3.42 -13.57
C GLY A 68 1.78 -2.35 -12.54
N THR A 69 0.83 -2.11 -11.66
CA THR A 69 0.97 -1.17 -10.55
C THR A 69 1.23 -1.92 -9.25
N TYR A 70 2.21 -1.47 -8.52
CA TYR A 70 2.63 -2.01 -7.24
C TYR A 70 2.64 -0.93 -6.18
N VAL A 71 2.70 -1.35 -4.92
CA VAL A 71 2.83 -0.47 -3.76
C VAL A 71 4.02 -0.94 -2.94
N ILE A 72 4.94 -0.03 -2.66
CA ILE A 72 6.10 -0.29 -1.79
C ILE A 72 5.73 0.21 -0.40
N HIS A 73 5.67 -0.69 0.57
CA HIS A 73 5.25 -0.36 1.94
C HIS A 73 5.96 -1.21 2.99
N ALA A 74 6.10 -0.68 4.20
CA ALA A 74 6.63 -1.41 5.34
C ALA A 74 5.45 -1.91 6.19
N THR A 75 5.33 -3.23 6.36
CA THR A 75 4.18 -3.87 7.01
C THR A 75 4.61 -5.08 7.85
N PRO A 76 3.89 -5.42 8.93
CA PRO A 76 3.95 -6.76 9.49
C PRO A 76 3.60 -7.81 8.43
N GLN A 77 3.89 -9.07 8.70
CA GLN A 77 3.52 -10.14 7.76
C GLN A 77 1.99 -10.17 7.53
N GLU A 78 1.55 -9.92 6.30
CA GLU A 78 0.12 -9.85 5.93
C GLU A 78 -0.41 -11.16 5.33
N HIS A 79 0.47 -12.09 4.92
CA HIS A 79 0.06 -13.39 4.37
C HIS A 79 1.07 -14.49 4.72
N PRO A 80 0.67 -15.80 4.74
CA PRO A 80 1.59 -16.91 4.95
C PRO A 80 2.71 -16.89 3.89
N GLY A 81 3.96 -16.95 4.34
CA GLY A 81 5.15 -16.90 3.48
C GLY A 81 5.61 -15.48 3.08
N GLY A 82 4.85 -14.45 3.43
CA GLY A 82 5.30 -13.06 3.30
C GLY A 82 6.34 -12.70 4.35
N ILE A 83 6.97 -11.55 4.20
CA ILE A 83 7.94 -11.03 5.19
C ILE A 83 7.30 -9.92 6.02
N SER A 84 7.73 -9.81 7.28
CA SER A 84 7.50 -8.62 8.10
C SER A 84 8.60 -7.61 7.77
N GLY A 85 8.29 -6.62 6.93
CA GLY A 85 9.29 -5.68 6.42
C GLY A 85 8.80 -4.83 5.28
N VAL A 86 9.74 -4.24 4.56
CA VAL A 86 9.45 -3.47 3.34
C VAL A 86 9.21 -4.44 2.18
N ASN A 87 7.96 -4.43 1.69
CA ASN A 87 7.48 -5.25 0.58
C ASN A 87 7.15 -4.39 -0.64
N ARG A 88 7.10 -5.03 -1.81
CA ARG A 88 6.57 -4.48 -3.06
C ARG A 88 5.44 -5.39 -3.52
N ASP A 89 4.22 -5.04 -3.18
CA ASP A 89 3.05 -5.86 -3.44
C ASP A 89 2.20 -5.30 -4.60
N PRO A 90 1.48 -6.13 -5.35
CA PRO A 90 0.53 -5.67 -6.35
C PRO A 90 -0.50 -4.71 -5.74
N LEU A 91 -0.92 -3.70 -6.50
CA LEU A 91 -1.94 -2.74 -6.05
C LEU A 91 -3.24 -3.43 -5.59
N ASP A 92 -3.66 -4.48 -6.29
CA ASP A 92 -4.85 -5.27 -5.90
C ASP A 92 -4.70 -5.84 -4.49
N PHE A 93 -3.54 -6.43 -4.17
CA PHE A 93 -3.23 -6.94 -2.83
C PHE A 93 -3.32 -5.83 -1.77
N PHE A 94 -2.75 -4.67 -2.05
CA PHE A 94 -2.81 -3.53 -1.13
C PHE A 94 -4.24 -3.06 -0.86
N ILE A 95 -5.09 -3.02 -1.91
CA ILE A 95 -6.51 -2.65 -1.81
C ILE A 95 -7.32 -3.72 -1.06
N GLU A 96 -7.08 -5.00 -1.32
CA GLU A 96 -7.76 -6.11 -0.64
C GLU A 96 -7.53 -6.11 0.88
N HIS A 97 -6.38 -5.61 1.33
CA HIS A 97 -6.06 -5.43 2.75
C HIS A 97 -6.54 -4.11 3.34
N ALA A 98 -7.21 -3.28 2.56
CA ALA A 98 -7.91 -2.10 3.06
C ALA A 98 -9.26 -2.49 3.65
N LYS A 99 -9.61 -1.95 4.82
CA LYS A 99 -10.93 -2.08 5.40
C LYS A 99 -11.97 -1.50 4.41
N ASP A 100 -12.98 -2.28 4.11
CA ASP A 100 -14.01 -1.96 3.11
C ASP A 100 -13.46 -1.70 1.69
N GLY A 101 -12.22 -2.15 1.38
CA GLY A 101 -11.58 -1.99 0.08
C GLY A 101 -11.28 -0.54 -0.30
N GLN A 102 -11.33 0.39 0.66
CA GLN A 102 -11.18 1.81 0.37
C GLN A 102 -9.74 2.30 0.55
N VAL A 103 -9.26 3.02 -0.45
CA VAL A 103 -7.96 3.68 -0.43
C VAL A 103 -8.10 5.16 -0.78
N ALA A 104 -7.14 5.96 -0.33
CA ALA A 104 -7.05 7.37 -0.70
C ALA A 104 -5.71 7.65 -1.39
N TRP A 105 -5.77 8.43 -2.46
CA TRP A 105 -4.65 8.75 -3.31
C TRP A 105 -4.16 10.17 -3.06
N TYR A 106 -2.85 10.34 -2.96
CA TYR A 106 -2.23 11.63 -2.77
C TYR A 106 -1.06 11.82 -3.75
N ALA A 107 -1.18 12.80 -4.62
CA ALA A 107 -0.08 13.23 -5.48
C ALA A 107 0.86 14.15 -4.69
N VAL A 108 2.16 13.86 -4.75
CA VAL A 108 3.18 14.73 -4.17
C VAL A 108 3.53 15.81 -5.17
N GLN A 109 3.54 17.07 -4.73
CA GLN A 109 3.85 18.23 -5.58
C GLN A 109 5.36 18.37 -5.77
N ALA A 110 5.89 17.66 -6.75
CA ALA A 110 7.31 17.60 -7.08
C ALA A 110 7.49 17.37 -8.60
N ASP A 111 8.70 17.49 -9.10
CA ASP A 111 9.01 17.14 -10.47
C ASP A 111 9.19 15.62 -10.66
N SER A 112 9.25 15.18 -11.92
CA SER A 112 9.37 13.77 -12.26
C SER A 112 10.67 13.13 -11.73
N GLU A 113 11.75 13.90 -11.65
CA GLU A 113 13.04 13.40 -11.16
C GLU A 113 12.96 13.09 -9.65
N ASN A 114 12.33 13.97 -8.87
CA ASN A 114 12.08 13.73 -7.45
C ASN A 114 11.17 12.52 -7.23
N HIS A 115 10.14 12.34 -8.06
CA HIS A 115 9.27 11.16 -8.00
C HIS A 115 10.04 9.87 -8.26
N HIS A 116 10.88 9.83 -9.29
CA HIS A 116 11.72 8.66 -9.58
C HIS A 116 12.70 8.39 -8.43
N ARG A 117 13.34 9.42 -7.88
CA ARG A 117 14.25 9.27 -6.73
C ARG A 117 13.53 8.72 -5.50
N ALA A 118 12.35 9.23 -5.18
CA ALA A 118 11.57 8.75 -4.03
C ALA A 118 11.20 7.28 -4.20
N ARG A 119 10.69 6.88 -5.38
CA ARG A 119 10.39 5.48 -5.69
C ARG A 119 11.65 4.60 -5.58
N ASP A 120 12.76 5.01 -6.17
CA ASP A 120 14.00 4.23 -6.20
C ASP A 120 14.60 4.10 -4.78
N ASN A 121 14.50 5.14 -3.96
CA ASN A 121 14.88 5.08 -2.54
C ASN A 121 14.02 4.08 -1.77
N ALA A 122 12.71 4.01 -2.05
CA ALA A 122 11.84 3.02 -1.43
C ALA A 122 12.19 1.59 -1.90
N ILE A 123 12.45 1.39 -3.19
CA ILE A 123 12.90 0.11 -3.76
C ILE A 123 14.21 -0.35 -3.09
N ALA A 124 15.15 0.55 -2.87
CA ALA A 124 16.43 0.23 -2.22
C ALA A 124 16.27 -0.24 -0.76
N ARG A 125 15.09 -0.05 -0.15
CA ARG A 125 14.77 -0.51 1.21
C ARG A 125 14.03 -1.84 1.26
N LEU A 126 13.75 -2.48 0.14
CA LEU A 126 13.08 -3.79 0.10
C LEU A 126 13.80 -4.80 0.99
N GLY A 127 13.02 -5.55 1.79
CA GLY A 127 13.54 -6.52 2.75
C GLY A 127 14.00 -5.94 4.09
N THR A 128 14.02 -4.60 4.28
CA THR A 128 14.29 -4.01 5.61
C THR A 128 13.19 -4.46 6.58
N PRO A 129 13.53 -4.96 7.79
CA PRO A 129 12.54 -5.42 8.76
C PRO A 129 11.51 -4.36 9.12
N PHE A 130 10.27 -4.79 9.40
CA PHE A 130 9.25 -3.91 9.98
C PHE A 130 9.55 -3.67 11.46
N SER A 131 9.63 -2.41 11.86
CA SER A 131 9.73 -2.02 13.27
C SER A 131 9.26 -0.58 13.47
N ILE A 132 8.55 -0.34 14.59
CA ILE A 132 8.24 1.03 15.06
C ILE A 132 9.44 1.69 15.75
N ASN A 133 10.45 0.90 16.15
CA ASN A 133 11.73 1.41 16.63
C ASN A 133 12.64 1.66 15.42
N PRO A 134 13.05 2.90 15.15
CA PRO A 134 13.89 3.24 13.99
C PRO A 134 15.27 2.57 13.96
N GLN A 135 15.73 2.03 15.09
CA GLN A 135 17.03 1.32 15.18
C GLN A 135 16.91 -0.13 14.65
N ASP A 136 15.71 -0.71 14.68
CA ASP A 136 15.48 -2.12 14.35
C ASP A 136 14.85 -2.34 12.98
N GLY A 137 14.35 -1.27 12.34
CA GLY A 137 13.68 -1.38 11.05
C GLY A 137 12.92 -0.13 10.63
N LEU A 138 11.93 -0.31 9.76
CA LEU A 138 11.08 0.77 9.24
C LEU A 138 9.60 0.44 9.43
N TYR A 139 8.79 1.47 9.63
CA TYR A 139 7.33 1.41 9.51
C TYR A 139 6.85 2.26 8.32
N CYS A 140 5.61 2.09 7.91
CA CYS A 140 5.09 2.60 6.64
C CYS A 140 5.30 4.11 6.41
N THR A 141 4.97 4.94 7.39
CA THR A 141 5.09 6.40 7.29
C THR A 141 6.54 6.88 7.38
N GLN A 142 7.41 6.16 8.12
CA GLN A 142 8.84 6.43 8.14
C GLN A 142 9.47 6.12 6.76
N LEU A 143 9.12 4.97 6.17
CA LEU A 143 9.57 4.61 4.82
C LEU A 143 9.20 5.70 3.80
N ALA A 144 7.94 6.15 3.81
CA ALA A 144 7.47 7.19 2.89
C ALA A 144 8.21 8.52 3.11
N ALA A 145 8.37 8.93 4.38
CA ALA A 145 9.07 10.15 4.73
C ALA A 145 10.55 10.12 4.32
N ASP A 146 11.26 9.02 4.59
CA ASP A 146 12.67 8.86 4.27
C ASP A 146 12.92 8.81 2.75
N ALA A 147 12.05 8.13 2.00
CA ALA A 147 12.12 8.05 0.56
C ALA A 147 12.03 9.45 -0.08
N TRP A 148 11.06 10.25 0.33
CA TRP A 148 10.88 11.61 -0.16
C TRP A 148 11.92 12.59 0.36
N GLN A 149 12.35 12.46 1.61
CA GLN A 149 13.45 13.26 2.16
C GLN A 149 14.74 13.02 1.38
N SER A 150 15.01 11.77 0.99
CA SER A 150 16.19 11.43 0.16
C SER A 150 16.06 11.98 -1.27
N ALA A 151 14.85 12.22 -1.74
CA ALA A 151 14.58 12.92 -3.00
C ALA A 151 14.61 14.45 -2.86
N GLY A 152 14.87 14.99 -1.65
CA GLY A 152 14.95 16.43 -1.39
C GLY A 152 13.65 17.09 -1.01
N ILE A 153 12.57 16.33 -0.82
CA ILE A 153 11.23 16.85 -0.49
C ILE A 153 10.81 16.38 0.91
N THR A 154 10.45 17.33 1.77
CA THR A 154 9.90 17.02 3.10
C THR A 154 8.39 16.93 3.02
N ILE A 155 7.84 15.71 3.15
CA ILE A 155 6.40 15.46 3.06
C ILE A 155 5.69 15.38 4.41
N ILE A 156 6.38 15.62 5.51
CA ILE A 156 5.79 15.58 6.86
C ILE A 156 5.61 16.97 7.44
N THR A 157 4.57 17.14 8.27
CA THR A 157 4.30 18.38 9.03
C THR A 157 4.82 18.33 10.46
N GLY A 158 5.41 17.20 10.87
CA GLY A 158 5.93 16.99 12.21
C GLY A 158 5.93 15.52 12.61
N LYS A 159 6.15 15.26 13.89
CA LYS A 159 6.09 13.93 14.51
C LYS A 159 5.20 13.98 15.76
N THR A 160 4.54 12.89 16.06
CA THR A 160 3.64 12.75 17.19
C THR A 160 4.29 11.92 18.31
N ARG A 161 4.37 12.47 19.51
CA ARG A 161 4.85 11.74 20.69
C ARG A 161 3.71 10.91 21.25
N LEU A 162 3.94 9.62 21.36
CA LEU A 162 2.98 8.69 21.96
C LEU A 162 3.44 8.30 23.37
N SER A 163 2.48 8.21 24.28
CA SER A 163 2.73 7.71 25.63
C SER A 163 2.57 6.17 25.66
N LEU A 164 3.32 5.49 24.82
CA LEU A 164 3.32 4.02 24.73
C LEU A 164 4.66 3.46 25.21
N PRO A 165 4.68 2.33 25.95
CA PRO A 165 5.91 1.74 26.48
C PRO A 165 6.94 1.34 25.43
N LEU A 166 6.50 1.15 24.17
CA LEU A 166 7.34 0.71 23.03
C LEU A 166 7.72 1.84 22.06
N ALA A 167 7.22 3.08 22.28
CA ALA A 167 7.50 4.22 21.43
C ALA A 167 8.20 5.33 22.23
N GLU A 168 9.51 5.17 22.45
CA GLU A 168 10.32 6.16 23.17
C GLU A 168 10.51 7.44 22.36
N GLU A 169 10.57 7.33 21.03
CA GLU A 169 10.75 8.43 20.10
C GLU A 169 9.42 8.87 19.47
N PRO A 170 9.30 10.16 19.09
CA PRO A 170 8.14 10.63 18.35
C PRO A 170 8.01 9.94 16.98
N LEU A 171 6.81 9.44 16.68
CA LEU A 171 6.49 8.73 15.42
C LEU A 171 5.88 9.67 14.38
N ILE A 172 6.07 9.34 13.12
CA ILE A 172 5.33 9.91 12.01
C ILE A 172 4.02 9.13 11.90
N LEU A 173 2.87 9.79 12.02
CA LEU A 173 1.55 9.21 11.80
C LEU A 173 1.04 9.55 10.39
N PRO A 174 0.06 8.83 9.84
CA PRO A 174 -0.56 9.18 8.57
C PRO A 174 -1.03 10.64 8.49
N GLU A 175 -1.59 11.18 9.58
CA GLU A 175 -1.99 12.58 9.69
C GLU A 175 -0.83 13.56 9.45
N ASN A 176 0.37 13.24 9.91
CA ASN A 176 1.54 14.10 9.72
C ASN A 176 1.94 14.20 8.24
N ILE A 177 1.54 13.23 7.42
CA ILE A 177 1.77 13.23 5.97
C ILE A 177 0.57 13.83 5.23
N THR A 178 -0.66 13.38 5.51
CA THR A 178 -1.85 13.84 4.78
C THR A 178 -2.14 15.33 4.92
N ARG A 179 -1.63 15.97 5.99
CA ARG A 179 -1.70 17.42 6.20
C ARG A 179 -0.55 18.20 5.56
N SER A 180 0.37 17.54 4.90
CA SER A 180 1.49 18.22 4.26
C SER A 180 1.01 19.12 3.11
N PRO A 181 1.50 20.36 3.02
CA PRO A 181 1.22 21.23 1.88
C PRO A 181 1.85 20.72 0.57
N GLN A 182 2.77 19.76 0.67
CA GLN A 182 3.35 19.08 -0.50
C GLN A 182 2.42 18.02 -1.09
N LEU A 183 1.32 17.66 -0.43
CA LEU A 183 0.40 16.64 -0.90
C LEU A 183 -0.92 17.24 -1.39
N ARG A 184 -1.41 16.69 -2.49
CA ARG A 184 -2.74 16.98 -3.03
C ARG A 184 -3.54 15.68 -3.12
N ARG A 185 -4.65 15.59 -2.39
CA ARG A 185 -5.55 14.44 -2.50
C ARG A 185 -6.18 14.39 -3.90
N ILE A 186 -6.19 13.21 -4.49
CA ILE A 186 -6.82 12.91 -5.77
C ILE A 186 -8.19 12.29 -5.48
N PRO A 187 -9.26 12.76 -6.14
CA PRO A 187 -10.62 12.24 -5.95
C PRO A 187 -10.77 10.79 -6.34
#